data_5e7f4625fde5c57b559d83e36c5dfc42
#
_entry.id   5e7f4625fde5c57b559d83e36c5dfc42
#
_cell.length_a   1.000
_cell.length_b   1.000
_cell.length_c   1.000
_cell.angle_alpha   90.00
_cell.angle_beta   90.00
_cell.angle_gamma   90.00
#
_symmetry.space_group_name_H-M   'P 1'
#
loop_
_entity.id
_entity.type
_entity.pdbx_description
1 polymer ?
#
loop_
_entity_poly.entity_id
_entity_poly.type
_entity_poly.pdbx_seq_one_letter_code
_entity_poly.pdbx_strand_id
1 'polypeptide(L)'
;MTRVLCLHGLGGSGATMWPIVVACIDAGHTTLAPTLPGHGTDPADLVGVTWSDWLEAARDWEADIVVGQSMGGDLALQLAAEGRCRGVVAINPVAPDVDALDGLEWRRERGLQWIDVAPSAVGEIAYERLPIESLIAMTTGVAAIDLTAVDLPVLLVTSADDDVVDPASADVIAAALPGDVERLHLRHSGHVASLDEDRHLLQRAIVDFVDARVSGSTGSRRTCGR
;
A
#
# COMPACT_ATOMS: atom_id res chain seq x y z
N MET A 1 15.31 16.55 2.69
CA MET A 1 14.32 16.34 1.63
C MET A 1 14.30 14.85 1.35
N THR A 2 13.18 14.19 1.52
CA THR A 2 12.99 12.73 1.39
C THR A 2 12.18 12.45 0.13
N ARG A 3 12.50 11.37 -0.57
CA ARG A 3 11.72 10.91 -1.72
C ARG A 3 10.65 9.95 -1.21
N VAL A 4 9.38 10.26 -1.48
CA VAL A 4 8.21 9.49 -1.06
C VAL A 4 7.50 8.94 -2.30
N LEU A 5 7.33 7.62 -2.37
CA LEU A 5 6.52 6.96 -3.38
C LEU A 5 5.17 6.60 -2.78
N CYS A 6 4.08 7.00 -3.42
CA CYS A 6 2.72 6.66 -3.01
C CYS A 6 2.10 5.66 -3.98
N LEU A 7 1.62 4.52 -3.49
CA LEU A 7 1.05 3.42 -4.28
C LEU A 7 -0.43 3.23 -3.94
N HIS A 8 -1.28 3.22 -4.96
CA HIS A 8 -2.73 3.04 -4.83
C HIS A 8 -3.14 1.56 -4.77
N GLY A 9 -4.39 1.29 -4.42
CA GLY A 9 -5.00 -0.03 -4.37
C GLY A 9 -5.44 -0.58 -5.74
N LEU A 10 -5.80 -1.87 -5.78
CA LEU A 10 -6.30 -2.54 -6.99
C LEU A 10 -7.58 -1.86 -7.49
N GLY A 11 -7.63 -1.57 -8.79
CA GLY A 11 -8.75 -0.89 -9.45
C GLY A 11 -8.74 0.63 -9.31
N GLY A 12 -7.91 1.22 -8.42
CA GLY A 12 -7.78 2.66 -8.22
C GLY A 12 -6.82 3.32 -9.22
N SER A 13 -6.26 4.46 -8.82
CA SER A 13 -5.24 5.18 -9.60
C SER A 13 -4.36 6.05 -8.70
N GLY A 14 -3.30 6.64 -9.27
CA GLY A 14 -2.45 7.58 -8.54
C GLY A 14 -3.23 8.79 -7.96
N ALA A 15 -4.39 9.12 -8.53
CA ALA A 15 -5.24 10.21 -8.03
C ALA A 15 -5.80 9.92 -6.62
N THR A 16 -6.02 8.65 -6.26
CA THR A 16 -6.45 8.23 -4.91
C THR A 16 -5.44 8.67 -3.85
N MET A 17 -4.15 8.71 -4.19
CA MET A 17 -3.09 9.08 -3.26
C MET A 17 -2.78 10.58 -3.24
N TRP A 18 -3.45 11.38 -4.09
CA TRP A 18 -3.15 12.81 -4.26
C TRP A 18 -3.19 13.64 -2.97
N PRO A 19 -4.14 13.45 -2.03
CA PRO A 19 -4.12 14.19 -0.77
C PRO A 19 -2.85 13.96 0.08
N ILE A 20 -2.29 12.74 0.04
CA ILE A 20 -1.03 12.39 0.71
C ILE A 20 0.14 13.05 -0.02
N VAL A 21 0.13 12.99 -1.35
CA VAL A 21 1.16 13.64 -2.19
C VAL A 21 1.27 15.13 -1.86
N VAL A 22 0.14 15.85 -1.82
CA VAL A 22 0.10 17.29 -1.49
C VAL A 22 0.66 17.54 -0.09
N ALA A 23 0.23 16.78 0.91
CA ALA A 23 0.70 16.94 2.29
C ALA A 23 2.23 16.76 2.42
N CYS A 24 2.80 15.77 1.74
CA CYS A 24 4.24 15.52 1.73
C CYS A 24 5.00 16.63 0.98
N ILE A 25 4.47 17.14 -0.14
CA ILE A 25 5.08 18.25 -0.88
C ILE A 25 5.05 19.53 -0.04
N ASP A 26 3.94 19.84 0.62
CA ASP A 26 3.81 21.00 1.50
C ASP A 26 4.77 20.93 2.71
N ALA A 27 5.12 19.72 3.15
CA ALA A 27 6.15 19.46 4.15
C ALA A 27 7.59 19.51 3.62
N GLY A 28 7.79 19.76 2.31
CA GLY A 28 9.12 19.92 1.69
C GLY A 28 9.75 18.61 1.20
N HIS A 29 8.98 17.56 1.01
CA HIS A 29 9.46 16.30 0.43
C HIS A 29 9.22 16.24 -1.09
N THR A 30 9.96 15.37 -1.78
CA THR A 30 9.69 15.03 -3.18
C THR A 30 8.79 13.82 -3.22
N THR A 31 7.57 13.97 -3.74
CA THR A 31 6.56 12.92 -3.69
C THR A 31 5.99 12.61 -5.06
N LEU A 32 5.73 11.34 -5.31
CA LEU A 32 5.18 10.84 -6.55
C LEU A 32 4.12 9.77 -6.26
N ALA A 33 3.06 9.76 -7.08
CA ALA A 33 2.03 8.71 -7.07
C ALA A 33 1.75 8.26 -8.51
N PRO A 34 2.49 7.28 -9.04
CA PRO A 34 2.23 6.74 -10.36
C PRO A 34 0.92 5.97 -10.39
N THR A 35 0.27 5.93 -11.54
CA THR A 35 -0.79 4.95 -11.82
C THR A 35 -0.13 3.66 -12.29
N LEU A 36 -0.42 2.57 -11.61
CA LEU A 36 0.16 1.25 -11.87
C LEU A 36 -0.37 0.63 -13.18
N PRO A 37 0.36 -0.31 -13.80
CA PRO A 37 -0.06 -0.97 -15.04
C PRO A 37 -1.50 -1.52 -14.96
N GLY A 38 -2.27 -1.32 -16.04
CA GLY A 38 -3.65 -1.76 -16.16
C GLY A 38 -4.68 -0.92 -15.40
N HIS A 39 -4.26 0.17 -14.73
CA HIS A 39 -5.14 1.03 -13.94
C HIS A 39 -5.37 2.40 -14.61
N GLY A 40 -6.45 3.08 -14.19
CA GLY A 40 -6.76 4.45 -14.59
C GLY A 40 -7.29 4.61 -16.04
N THR A 41 -7.62 3.51 -16.71
CA THR A 41 -8.11 3.47 -18.10
C THR A 41 -9.40 2.65 -18.20
N ASP A 42 -9.32 1.38 -18.60
CA ASP A 42 -10.44 0.44 -18.68
C ASP A 42 -10.18 -0.77 -17.80
N PRO A 43 -11.17 -1.32 -17.08
CA PRO A 43 -10.99 -2.56 -16.32
C PRO A 43 -10.41 -3.72 -17.11
N ALA A 44 -10.66 -3.77 -18.42
CA ALA A 44 -10.11 -4.81 -19.30
C ALA A 44 -8.58 -4.73 -19.44
N ASP A 45 -7.98 -3.56 -19.21
CA ASP A 45 -6.51 -3.39 -19.26
C ASP A 45 -5.79 -4.07 -18.09
N LEU A 46 -6.54 -4.47 -17.04
CA LEU A 46 -6.02 -5.33 -15.95
C LEU A 46 -5.89 -6.79 -16.35
N VAL A 47 -6.54 -7.23 -17.42
CA VAL A 47 -6.49 -8.65 -17.85
C VAL A 47 -5.07 -9.00 -18.27
N GLY A 48 -4.50 -10.03 -17.62
CA GLY A 48 -3.13 -10.48 -17.85
C GLY A 48 -2.03 -9.68 -17.15
N VAL A 49 -2.39 -8.59 -16.45
CA VAL A 49 -1.43 -7.90 -15.58
C VAL A 49 -1.22 -8.71 -14.31
N THR A 50 0.03 -8.89 -13.93
CA THR A 50 0.45 -9.73 -12.81
C THR A 50 0.96 -8.89 -11.63
N TRP A 51 1.11 -9.53 -10.47
CA TRP A 51 1.80 -8.93 -9.32
C TRP A 51 3.20 -8.42 -9.69
N SER A 52 3.93 -9.18 -10.51
CA SER A 52 5.28 -8.82 -10.96
C SER A 52 5.29 -7.52 -11.76
N ASP A 53 4.29 -7.30 -12.63
CA ASP A 53 4.21 -6.09 -13.43
C ASP A 53 3.98 -4.85 -12.55
N TRP A 54 3.11 -4.95 -11.54
CA TRP A 54 2.90 -3.85 -10.58
C TRP A 54 4.15 -3.59 -9.74
N LEU A 55 4.81 -4.65 -9.29
CA LEU A 55 6.02 -4.55 -8.48
C LEU A 55 7.19 -3.96 -9.30
N GLU A 56 7.36 -4.35 -10.56
CA GLU A 56 8.38 -3.78 -11.46
C GLU A 56 8.13 -2.30 -11.69
N ALA A 57 6.89 -1.90 -11.97
CA ALA A 57 6.52 -0.49 -12.12
C ALA A 57 6.81 0.32 -10.84
N ALA A 58 6.60 -0.27 -9.66
CA ALA A 58 6.95 0.39 -8.41
C ALA A 58 8.48 0.46 -8.17
N ARG A 59 9.24 -0.54 -8.62
CA ARG A 59 10.72 -0.58 -8.54
C ARG A 59 11.42 0.45 -9.43
N ASP A 60 10.77 0.94 -10.48
CA ASP A 60 11.32 1.98 -11.36
C ASP A 60 11.53 3.32 -10.63
N TRP A 61 10.96 3.46 -9.43
CA TRP A 61 11.06 4.67 -8.64
C TRP A 61 11.98 4.46 -7.42
N GLU A 62 13.04 5.26 -7.36
CA GLU A 62 13.86 5.32 -6.16
C GLU A 62 13.14 6.12 -5.07
N ALA A 63 12.79 5.48 -3.96
CA ALA A 63 12.12 6.09 -2.83
C ALA A 63 12.89 5.84 -1.52
N ASP A 64 12.86 6.84 -0.64
CA ASP A 64 13.34 6.68 0.73
C ASP A 64 12.24 6.08 1.62
N ILE A 65 10.99 6.52 1.41
CA ILE A 65 9.79 6.03 2.09
C ILE A 65 8.76 5.63 1.04
N VAL A 66 8.09 4.50 1.27
CA VAL A 66 6.97 4.07 0.44
C VAL A 66 5.69 4.10 1.28
N VAL A 67 4.67 4.78 0.75
CA VAL A 67 3.34 4.86 1.33
C VAL A 67 2.38 4.14 0.40
N GLY A 68 1.66 3.14 0.89
CA GLY A 68 0.72 2.40 0.05
C GLY A 68 -0.62 2.15 0.72
N GLN A 69 -1.69 2.11 -0.07
CA GLN A 69 -3.04 1.80 0.38
C GLN A 69 -3.52 0.49 -0.23
N SER A 70 -4.09 -0.42 0.59
CA SER A 70 -4.57 -1.73 0.14
C SER A 70 -3.44 -2.50 -0.57
N MET A 71 -3.64 -3.03 -1.78
CA MET A 71 -2.59 -3.62 -2.62
C MET A 71 -1.30 -2.78 -2.66
N GLY A 72 -1.42 -1.44 -2.71
CA GLY A 72 -0.26 -0.55 -2.66
C GLY A 72 0.53 -0.65 -1.36
N GLY A 73 -0.15 -0.92 -0.24
CA GLY A 73 0.47 -1.19 1.08
C GLY A 73 1.29 -2.47 1.06
N ASP A 74 0.78 -3.50 0.40
CA ASP A 74 1.46 -4.78 0.27
C ASP A 74 2.66 -4.69 -0.70
N LEU A 75 2.53 -3.93 -1.79
CA LEU A 75 3.67 -3.61 -2.67
C LEU A 75 4.76 -2.83 -1.90
N ALA A 76 4.36 -1.92 -0.99
CA ALA A 76 5.32 -1.19 -0.15
C ALA A 76 6.06 -2.13 0.81
N LEU A 77 5.37 -3.10 1.42
CA LEU A 77 5.98 -4.14 2.26
C LEU A 77 6.92 -5.05 1.45
N GLN A 78 6.54 -5.40 0.21
CA GLN A 78 7.42 -6.17 -0.68
C GLN A 78 8.70 -5.39 -1.03
N LEU A 79 8.59 -4.09 -1.36
CA LEU A 79 9.76 -3.24 -1.62
C LEU A 79 10.66 -3.11 -0.38
N ALA A 80 10.08 -3.09 0.81
CA ALA A 80 10.82 -3.09 2.07
C ALA A 80 11.57 -4.42 2.29
N ALA A 81 10.92 -5.55 2.06
CA ALA A 81 11.55 -6.87 2.14
C ALA A 81 12.75 -7.01 1.18
N GLU A 82 12.71 -6.29 0.05
CA GLU A 82 13.80 -6.22 -0.93
C GLU A 82 14.90 -5.19 -0.58
N GLY A 83 14.75 -4.47 0.54
CA GLY A 83 15.70 -3.44 0.96
C GLY A 83 15.69 -2.19 0.08
N ARG A 84 14.58 -1.88 -0.61
CA ARG A 84 14.47 -0.78 -1.57
C ARG A 84 14.01 0.55 -0.96
N CYS A 85 13.68 0.57 0.31
CA CYS A 85 13.32 1.78 1.05
C CYS A 85 13.84 1.74 2.48
N ARG A 86 13.59 2.80 3.26
CA ARG A 86 14.04 2.95 4.65
C ARG A 86 12.87 3.03 5.64
N GLY A 87 11.65 3.02 5.15
CA GLY A 87 10.44 3.00 5.95
C GLY A 87 9.21 2.83 5.08
N VAL A 88 8.17 2.25 5.66
CA VAL A 88 6.89 1.98 4.99
C VAL A 88 5.73 2.53 5.79
N VAL A 89 4.75 3.10 5.09
CA VAL A 89 3.40 3.32 5.61
C VAL A 89 2.45 2.43 4.82
N ALA A 90 1.86 1.45 5.47
CA ALA A 90 0.86 0.56 4.87
C ALA A 90 -0.52 0.89 5.45
N ILE A 91 -1.42 1.36 4.57
CA ILE A 91 -2.78 1.80 4.90
C ILE A 91 -3.74 0.71 4.47
N ASN A 92 -4.46 0.13 5.42
CA ASN A 92 -5.42 -0.96 5.20
C ASN A 92 -4.83 -2.09 4.32
N PRO A 93 -3.61 -2.60 4.63
CA PRO A 93 -2.97 -3.65 3.83
C PRO A 93 -3.71 -4.99 3.97
N VAL A 94 -3.57 -5.84 2.98
CA VAL A 94 -4.22 -7.16 2.92
C VAL A 94 -3.29 -8.22 3.54
N ALA A 95 -3.77 -8.96 4.54
CA ALA A 95 -3.00 -10.10 5.05
C ALA A 95 -3.04 -11.29 4.07
N PRO A 96 -2.00 -12.15 4.06
CA PRO A 96 -2.06 -13.41 3.34
C PRO A 96 -3.27 -14.24 3.76
N ASP A 97 -4.09 -14.64 2.80
CA ASP A 97 -5.31 -15.43 3.02
C ASP A 97 -5.40 -16.54 1.95
N VAL A 98 -5.10 -17.78 2.37
CA VAL A 98 -5.14 -18.96 1.50
C VAL A 98 -6.57 -19.34 1.13
N ASP A 99 -7.52 -19.18 2.06
CA ASP A 99 -8.93 -19.53 1.82
C ASP A 99 -9.55 -18.57 0.79
N ALA A 100 -9.16 -17.29 0.82
CA ALA A 100 -9.58 -16.31 -0.17
C ALA A 100 -9.04 -16.66 -1.56
N LEU A 101 -7.77 -17.08 -1.67
CA LEU A 101 -7.17 -17.52 -2.93
C LEU A 101 -7.90 -18.74 -3.50
N ASP A 102 -8.10 -19.78 -2.69
CA ASP A 102 -8.85 -20.98 -3.08
C ASP A 102 -10.27 -20.66 -3.55
N GLY A 103 -10.92 -19.72 -2.87
CA GLY A 103 -12.24 -19.23 -3.24
C GLY A 103 -12.29 -18.51 -4.59
N LEU A 104 -11.26 -17.72 -4.91
CA LEU A 104 -11.13 -17.04 -6.20
C LEU A 104 -10.86 -18.04 -7.33
N GLU A 105 -9.95 -18.99 -7.12
CA GLU A 105 -9.64 -20.04 -8.08
C GLU A 105 -10.84 -20.92 -8.37
N TRP A 106 -11.58 -21.34 -7.34
CA TRP A 106 -12.81 -22.10 -7.48
C TRP A 106 -13.87 -21.38 -8.34
N ARG A 107 -14.01 -20.05 -8.21
CA ARG A 107 -14.92 -19.25 -9.04
C ARG A 107 -14.44 -19.14 -10.46
N ARG A 108 -13.13 -18.91 -10.67
CA ARG A 108 -12.49 -18.88 -12.00
C ARG A 108 -12.72 -20.17 -12.78
N GLU A 109 -12.51 -21.34 -12.13
CA GLU A 109 -12.74 -22.66 -12.73
C GLU A 109 -14.20 -22.87 -13.16
N ARG A 110 -15.17 -22.16 -12.54
CA ARG A 110 -16.58 -22.16 -12.89
C ARG A 110 -16.96 -21.12 -13.92
N GLY A 111 -15.98 -20.48 -14.53
CA GLY A 111 -16.16 -19.53 -15.63
C GLY A 111 -16.45 -18.10 -15.20
N LEU A 112 -16.33 -17.77 -13.91
CA LEU A 112 -16.41 -16.37 -13.45
C LEU A 112 -15.16 -15.63 -13.89
N GLN A 113 -15.33 -14.58 -14.68
CA GLN A 113 -14.21 -13.76 -15.21
C GLN A 113 -14.10 -12.41 -14.50
N TRP A 114 -15.20 -11.91 -13.94
CA TRP A 114 -15.31 -10.59 -13.36
C TRP A 114 -16.01 -10.62 -12.01
N ILE A 115 -15.58 -9.74 -11.12
CA ILE A 115 -16.23 -9.50 -9.82
C ILE A 115 -16.63 -8.02 -9.79
N ASP A 116 -17.90 -7.76 -9.54
CA ASP A 116 -18.41 -6.39 -9.34
C ASP A 116 -17.92 -5.87 -7.99
N VAL A 117 -17.48 -4.61 -7.98
CA VAL A 117 -16.99 -3.90 -6.80
C VAL A 117 -17.96 -2.76 -6.50
N ALA A 118 -18.36 -2.63 -5.23
CA ALA A 118 -19.19 -1.52 -4.83
C ALA A 118 -18.48 -0.19 -5.04
N PRO A 119 -19.17 0.86 -5.54
CA PRO A 119 -18.58 2.19 -5.64
C PRO A 119 -18.11 2.69 -4.29
N SER A 120 -16.93 3.32 -4.28
CA SER A 120 -16.40 3.93 -3.06
C SER A 120 -17.32 5.06 -2.57
N ALA A 121 -17.66 5.05 -1.28
CA ALA A 121 -18.50 6.08 -0.65
C ALA A 121 -17.83 7.46 -0.66
N VAL A 122 -16.52 7.53 -0.80
CA VAL A 122 -15.71 8.77 -0.74
C VAL A 122 -15.39 9.35 -2.12
N GLY A 123 -16.03 8.83 -3.19
CA GLY A 123 -15.89 9.37 -4.54
C GLY A 123 -14.53 9.06 -5.19
N GLU A 124 -13.89 7.96 -4.80
CA GLU A 124 -12.72 7.46 -5.52
C GLU A 124 -13.06 7.14 -6.97
N ILE A 125 -12.18 7.53 -7.88
CA ILE A 125 -12.24 7.11 -9.29
C ILE A 125 -11.58 5.75 -9.38
N ALA A 126 -12.36 4.70 -9.29
CA ALA A 126 -11.93 3.31 -9.35
C ALA A 126 -12.80 2.49 -10.29
N TYR A 127 -12.37 1.28 -10.59
CA TYR A 127 -13.14 0.36 -11.42
C TYR A 127 -14.33 -0.24 -10.65
N GLU A 128 -15.49 -0.29 -11.30
CA GLU A 128 -16.72 -0.89 -10.75
C GLU A 128 -16.73 -2.42 -10.85
N ARG A 129 -15.76 -2.99 -11.54
CA ARG A 129 -15.55 -4.45 -11.65
C ARG A 129 -14.08 -4.76 -11.87
N LEU A 130 -13.65 -5.90 -11.36
CA LEU A 130 -12.28 -6.36 -11.47
C LEU A 130 -12.22 -7.73 -12.16
N PRO A 131 -11.22 -7.98 -13.02
CA PRO A 131 -10.95 -9.33 -13.50
C PRO A 131 -10.63 -10.24 -12.31
N ILE A 132 -11.20 -11.44 -12.27
CA ILE A 132 -10.88 -12.39 -11.20
C ILE A 132 -9.39 -12.77 -11.19
N GLU A 133 -8.75 -12.77 -12.36
CA GLU A 133 -7.32 -13.02 -12.49
C GLU A 133 -6.46 -11.97 -11.80
N SER A 134 -6.88 -10.70 -11.79
CA SER A 134 -6.16 -9.63 -11.09
C SER A 134 -6.25 -9.78 -9.58
N LEU A 135 -7.39 -10.23 -9.06
CA LEU A 135 -7.56 -10.56 -7.64
C LEU A 135 -6.69 -11.76 -7.25
N ILE A 136 -6.65 -12.81 -8.09
CA ILE A 136 -5.78 -13.98 -7.88
C ILE A 136 -4.31 -13.55 -7.91
N ALA A 137 -3.90 -12.72 -8.89
CA ALA A 137 -2.54 -12.20 -8.99
C ALA A 137 -2.13 -11.42 -7.73
N MET A 138 -3.00 -10.53 -7.24
CA MET A 138 -2.79 -9.79 -6.01
C MET A 138 -2.67 -10.72 -4.80
N THR A 139 -3.65 -11.59 -4.58
CA THR A 139 -3.68 -12.48 -3.40
C THR A 139 -2.48 -13.43 -3.38
N THR A 140 -2.08 -13.96 -4.56
CA THR A 140 -0.88 -14.78 -4.70
C THR A 140 0.39 -13.99 -4.38
N GLY A 141 0.48 -12.76 -4.88
CA GLY A 141 1.62 -11.88 -4.62
C GLY A 141 1.75 -11.53 -3.15
N VAL A 142 0.64 -11.16 -2.50
CA VAL A 142 0.59 -10.88 -1.06
C VAL A 142 1.06 -12.08 -0.24
N ALA A 143 0.60 -13.29 -0.58
CA ALA A 143 1.01 -14.51 0.11
C ALA A 143 2.50 -14.85 -0.06
N ALA A 144 3.15 -14.31 -1.09
CA ALA A 144 4.57 -14.54 -1.36
C ALA A 144 5.51 -13.53 -0.70
N ILE A 145 4.99 -12.49 -0.01
CA ILE A 145 5.82 -11.49 0.66
C ILE A 145 6.53 -12.11 1.86
N ASP A 146 7.84 -12.03 1.89
CA ASP A 146 8.62 -12.39 3.08
C ASP A 146 8.61 -11.23 4.10
N LEU A 147 7.57 -11.17 4.91
CA LEU A 147 7.43 -10.16 5.96
C LEU A 147 8.56 -10.21 7.00
N THR A 148 9.22 -11.36 7.17
CA THR A 148 10.33 -11.50 8.12
C THR A 148 11.61 -10.79 7.67
N ALA A 149 11.70 -10.46 6.38
CA ALA A 149 12.80 -9.67 5.80
C ALA A 149 12.60 -8.15 5.95
N VAL A 150 11.45 -7.68 6.44
CA VAL A 150 11.13 -6.26 6.63
C VAL A 150 11.70 -5.77 7.96
N ASP A 151 13.00 -5.55 8.02
CA ASP A 151 13.71 -5.03 9.22
C ASP A 151 13.92 -3.51 9.10
N LEU A 152 12.83 -2.76 9.06
CA LEU A 152 12.82 -1.29 8.99
C LEU A 152 11.52 -0.77 9.63
N PRO A 153 11.45 0.54 9.99
CA PRO A 153 10.25 1.11 10.59
C PRO A 153 9.03 1.02 9.67
N VAL A 154 7.92 0.54 10.23
CA VAL A 154 6.63 0.42 9.54
C VAL A 154 5.55 1.17 10.33
N LEU A 155 4.77 2.01 9.66
CA LEU A 155 3.51 2.54 10.17
C LEU A 155 2.36 1.74 9.52
N LEU A 156 1.67 0.94 10.33
CA LEU A 156 0.44 0.26 9.93
C LEU A 156 -0.76 1.12 10.29
N VAL A 157 -1.57 1.42 9.29
CA VAL A 157 -2.81 2.19 9.44
C VAL A 157 -4.01 1.29 9.19
N THR A 158 -4.99 1.34 10.09
CA THR A 158 -6.26 0.62 9.96
C THR A 158 -7.44 1.60 10.05
N SER A 159 -8.53 1.28 9.37
CA SER A 159 -9.77 2.05 9.39
C SER A 159 -10.87 1.25 10.09
N ALA A 160 -11.65 1.91 10.97
CA ALA A 160 -12.71 1.25 11.74
C ALA A 160 -13.88 0.78 10.86
N ASP A 161 -14.18 1.53 9.80
CA ASP A 161 -15.29 1.27 8.90
C ASP A 161 -14.82 0.64 7.56
N ASP A 162 -13.66 -0.06 7.58
CA ASP A 162 -13.17 -0.79 6.41
C ASP A 162 -14.09 -1.99 6.13
N ASP A 163 -14.80 -1.94 5.00
CA ASP A 163 -15.73 -2.96 4.53
C ASP A 163 -15.13 -3.88 3.45
N VAL A 164 -13.84 -3.67 3.11
CA VAL A 164 -13.10 -4.44 2.10
C VAL A 164 -12.07 -5.36 2.72
N VAL A 165 -11.28 -4.84 3.65
CA VAL A 165 -10.22 -5.57 4.34
C VAL A 165 -10.52 -5.63 5.84
N ASP A 166 -10.56 -6.84 6.40
CA ASP A 166 -10.71 -7.01 7.85
C ASP A 166 -9.55 -6.30 8.58
N PRO A 167 -9.84 -5.37 9.50
CA PRO A 167 -8.80 -4.70 10.30
C PRO A 167 -7.84 -5.65 11.02
N ALA A 168 -8.25 -6.91 11.29
CA ALA A 168 -7.40 -7.96 11.82
C ALA A 168 -6.21 -8.31 10.89
N SER A 169 -6.29 -7.99 9.61
CA SER A 169 -5.18 -8.14 8.66
C SER A 169 -3.91 -7.45 9.16
N ALA A 170 -4.04 -6.26 9.74
CA ALA A 170 -2.91 -5.52 10.29
C ALA A 170 -2.27 -6.24 11.51
N ASP A 171 -3.04 -7.01 12.28
CA ASP A 171 -2.51 -7.81 13.40
C ASP A 171 -1.68 -8.98 12.88
N VAL A 172 -2.14 -9.64 11.83
CA VAL A 172 -1.41 -10.73 11.17
C VAL A 172 -0.09 -10.21 10.60
N ILE A 173 -0.12 -9.10 9.88
CA ILE A 173 1.09 -8.48 9.30
C ILE A 173 2.06 -8.07 10.41
N ALA A 174 1.58 -7.34 11.44
CA ALA A 174 2.45 -6.88 12.52
C ALA A 174 3.09 -8.03 13.32
N ALA A 175 2.40 -9.15 13.48
CA ALA A 175 2.96 -10.32 14.16
C ALA A 175 4.09 -10.99 13.37
N ALA A 176 4.13 -10.80 12.04
CA ALA A 176 5.17 -11.36 11.18
C ALA A 176 6.37 -10.41 10.99
N LEU A 177 6.22 -9.11 11.27
CA LEU A 177 7.28 -8.13 11.12
C LEU A 177 8.28 -8.21 12.28
N PRO A 178 9.60 -8.27 12.04
CA PRO A 178 10.62 -8.35 13.09
C PRO A 178 10.97 -7.00 13.72
N GLY A 179 10.66 -5.89 13.02
CA GLY A 179 11.06 -4.53 13.37
C GLY A 179 10.03 -3.75 14.20
N ASP A 180 10.30 -2.46 14.38
CA ASP A 180 9.40 -1.55 15.08
C ASP A 180 8.16 -1.22 14.23
N VAL A 181 6.99 -1.54 14.75
CA VAL A 181 5.70 -1.28 14.11
C VAL A 181 4.94 -0.22 14.89
N GLU A 182 4.82 0.96 14.28
CA GLU A 182 3.89 2.00 14.74
C GLU A 182 2.48 1.70 14.23
N ARG A 183 1.44 2.01 15.01
CA ARG A 183 0.05 1.77 14.62
C ARG A 183 -0.78 3.03 14.70
N LEU A 184 -1.59 3.26 13.67
CA LEU A 184 -2.62 4.30 13.65
C LEU A 184 -3.97 3.67 13.33
N HIS A 185 -4.96 3.94 14.18
CA HIS A 185 -6.34 3.51 13.95
C HIS A 185 -7.22 4.72 13.64
N LEU A 186 -7.80 4.75 12.44
CA LEU A 186 -8.71 5.78 11.95
C LEU A 186 -10.14 5.38 12.33
N ARG A 187 -10.84 6.26 13.04
CA ARG A 187 -12.12 5.93 13.66
C ARG A 187 -13.34 6.19 12.78
N HIS A 188 -13.16 7.04 11.77
CA HIS A 188 -14.24 7.55 10.93
C HIS A 188 -13.91 7.40 9.44
N SER A 189 -13.13 6.40 9.10
CA SER A 189 -12.75 6.13 7.73
C SER A 189 -12.98 4.67 7.38
N GLY A 190 -13.37 4.46 6.11
CA GLY A 190 -13.44 3.15 5.47
C GLY A 190 -12.14 2.78 4.75
N HIS A 191 -12.26 1.88 3.78
CA HIS A 191 -11.11 1.32 3.07
C HIS A 191 -10.23 2.37 2.38
N VAL A 192 -10.83 3.38 1.74
CA VAL A 192 -10.11 4.42 0.98
C VAL A 192 -9.79 5.62 1.88
N ALA A 193 -9.03 5.37 2.94
CA ALA A 193 -8.74 6.33 4.00
C ALA A 193 -8.06 7.63 3.53
N SER A 194 -7.33 7.58 2.40
CA SER A 194 -6.67 8.75 1.81
C SER A 194 -7.64 9.84 1.35
N LEU A 195 -8.91 9.49 1.09
CA LEU A 195 -9.97 10.40 0.66
C LEU A 195 -11.04 10.66 1.71
N ASP A 196 -11.02 9.94 2.83
CA ASP A 196 -12.11 9.86 3.79
C ASP A 196 -11.98 10.89 4.95
N GLU A 197 -12.86 10.79 5.95
CA GLU A 197 -13.01 11.77 7.02
C GLU A 197 -11.74 12.00 7.82
N ASP A 198 -11.01 10.92 8.18
CA ASP A 198 -9.75 11.02 8.93
C ASP A 198 -8.53 11.36 8.05
N ARG A 199 -8.71 11.71 6.76
CA ARG A 199 -7.59 11.99 5.85
C ARG A 199 -6.57 12.98 6.38
N HIS A 200 -7.01 14.00 7.13
CA HIS A 200 -6.10 15.00 7.70
C HIS A 200 -5.28 14.45 8.87
N LEU A 201 -5.84 13.53 9.65
CA LEU A 201 -5.10 12.79 10.68
C LEU A 201 -4.07 11.88 10.03
N LEU A 202 -4.47 11.15 8.99
CA LEU A 202 -3.61 10.28 8.21
C LEU A 202 -2.44 11.06 7.57
N GLN A 203 -2.73 12.19 6.92
CA GLN A 203 -1.71 13.06 6.31
C GLN A 203 -0.65 13.51 7.32
N ARG A 204 -1.09 13.98 8.51
CA ARG A 204 -0.16 14.39 9.57
C ARG A 204 0.71 13.24 10.04
N ALA A 205 0.11 12.08 10.31
CA ALA A 205 0.86 10.91 10.76
C ALA A 205 1.89 10.44 9.73
N ILE A 206 1.56 10.51 8.43
CA ILE A 206 2.49 10.18 7.35
C ILE A 206 3.64 11.19 7.31
N VAL A 207 3.36 12.48 7.36
CA VAL A 207 4.39 13.52 7.34
C VAL A 207 5.31 13.38 8.56
N ASP A 208 4.75 13.20 9.75
CA ASP A 208 5.52 12.99 11.00
C ASP A 208 6.42 11.74 10.88
N PHE A 209 5.89 10.65 10.32
CA PHE A 209 6.64 9.44 10.06
C PHE A 209 7.80 9.67 9.09
N VAL A 210 7.59 10.41 8.01
CA VAL A 210 8.62 10.75 7.01
C VAL A 210 9.70 11.64 7.64
N ASP A 211 9.31 12.69 8.37
CA ASP A 211 10.22 13.65 9.00
C ASP A 211 11.13 13.00 10.04
N ALA A 212 10.61 12.08 10.85
CA ALA A 212 11.40 11.34 11.84
C ALA A 212 12.56 10.56 11.19
N ARG A 213 12.41 10.10 9.94
CA ARG A 213 13.44 9.33 9.21
C ARG A 213 14.46 10.23 8.48
N VAL A 214 14.14 11.51 8.25
CA VAL A 214 15.12 12.49 7.78
C VAL A 214 16.16 12.77 8.87
N SER A 215 15.71 12.92 10.12
CA SER A 215 16.55 13.31 11.25
C SER A 215 17.55 12.23 11.67
N GLY A 216 17.25 10.94 11.44
CA GLY A 216 18.11 9.82 11.78
C GLY A 216 19.35 9.67 10.90
N SER A 217 19.40 10.29 9.71
CA SER A 217 20.53 10.15 8.76
C SER A 217 21.74 11.04 9.08
N THR A 218 21.63 11.99 10.00
CA THR A 218 22.71 12.93 10.35
C THR A 218 23.61 12.47 11.51
N GLY A 219 23.33 11.32 12.14
CA GLY A 219 23.96 10.90 13.41
C GLY A 219 25.08 9.88 13.35
N SER A 220 25.43 9.28 12.22
CA SER A 220 26.47 8.21 12.18
C SER A 220 27.64 8.52 11.26
N ARG A 221 28.33 9.65 11.49
CA ARG A 221 29.76 9.68 11.16
C ARG A 221 30.53 9.16 12.37
N ARG A 222 30.75 7.85 12.43
CA ARG A 222 31.79 7.32 13.31
C ARG A 222 33.10 7.94 12.86
N THR A 223 33.62 8.85 13.67
CA THR A 223 35.03 9.29 13.60
C THR A 223 35.90 8.09 13.87
N CYS A 224 36.49 7.56 12.82
CA CYS A 224 37.61 6.65 12.95
C CYS A 224 38.80 7.52 13.39
N GLY A 225 39.05 7.61 14.70
CA GLY A 225 40.23 8.21 15.33
C GLY A 225 41.34 7.18 15.39
N ARG A 226 42.44 7.58 14.94
CA ARG A 226 43.80 7.06 14.82
C ARG A 226 44.20 5.95 15.82
#